data_0a605ec230dcbabd9e49b4a5af35ccf2
#
_entry.id   0a605ec230dcbabd9e49b4a5af35ccf2
#
_cell.length_a   1.000
_cell.length_b   1.000
_cell.length_c   1.000
_cell.angle_alpha   90.00
_cell.angle_beta   90.00
_cell.angle_gamma   90.00
#
_symmetry.space_group_name_H-M   'P 1'
#
loop_
_entity.id
_entity.type
_entity.pdbx_description
1 polymer ?
#
loop_
_entity_poly.entity_id
_entity_poly.type
_entity_poly.pdbx_seq_one_letter_code
_entity_poly.pdbx_strand_id
1 'polypeptide(L)'
;NSQIGKYNINGKEELVYLSPRQIESKNNTSYNNKTYEYTQGYGTVVTSANKTNDTGNMQYVQKSFDGSDNQINVTQPRIYFGLDENRPIVTNSKDKSEFDYPKSETETAQNTYDGKAGLQTNFLDRLVLGIREKNLNIAFSSSVTKDSKILLNRNILERVEKVFPYIIYDKNPYQVITEEGKIVWVIDGYTTASKYPYSQMSVIERNGTRERLNYIRNSVKVIVDSYDGTVNFYITDTTDPIIMAYKEIYPELFKLKEEIPQDIANHFVYPEFLYNIQANMLEKYHNVKAD
;
A
#
# COMPACT_ATOMS: atom_id res chain seq x y z
N ASN A 1 -0.66 -11.89 0.32
CA ASN A 1 0.59 -11.72 -0.44
C ASN A 1 1.74 -11.47 0.54
N SER A 2 2.64 -12.43 0.65
CA SER A 2 3.87 -12.28 1.44
C SER A 2 4.95 -11.64 0.58
N GLN A 3 5.74 -10.75 1.16
CA GLN A 3 6.80 -10.01 0.49
C GLN A 3 8.13 -10.26 1.18
N ILE A 4 9.20 -10.34 0.42
CA ILE A 4 10.54 -10.52 0.97
C ILE A 4 11.12 -9.15 1.32
N GLY A 5 11.64 -9.04 2.54
CA GLY A 5 12.39 -7.88 3.01
C GLY A 5 13.65 -8.30 3.75
N LYS A 6 14.57 -7.36 3.92
CA LYS A 6 15.82 -7.54 4.66
C LYS A 6 15.76 -6.66 5.91
N TYR A 7 15.84 -7.27 7.08
CA TYR A 7 15.75 -6.57 8.36
C TYR A 7 16.86 -6.98 9.31
N ASN A 8 17.20 -6.07 10.21
CA ASN A 8 18.11 -6.39 11.32
C ASN A 8 17.29 -7.04 12.44
N ILE A 9 17.61 -8.30 12.73
CA ILE A 9 17.00 -9.08 13.78
C ILE A 9 18.07 -9.49 14.78
N ASN A 10 17.99 -8.98 15.99
CA ASN A 10 18.98 -9.24 17.05
C ASN A 10 20.43 -8.97 16.63
N GLY A 11 20.64 -7.87 15.89
CA GLY A 11 21.98 -7.46 15.43
C GLY A 11 22.49 -8.17 14.18
N LYS A 12 21.67 -9.01 13.54
CA LYS A 12 22.01 -9.69 12.28
C LYS A 12 21.01 -9.32 11.20
N GLU A 13 21.51 -9.09 9.99
CA GLU A 13 20.67 -8.92 8.82
C GLU A 13 20.08 -10.26 8.39
N GLU A 14 18.78 -10.36 8.35
CA GLU A 14 18.03 -11.55 7.94
C GLU A 14 17.03 -11.23 6.83
N LEU A 15 16.85 -12.20 5.93
CA LEU A 15 15.78 -12.17 4.94
C LEU A 15 14.51 -12.71 5.61
N VAL A 16 13.43 -11.97 5.47
CA VAL A 16 12.14 -12.31 6.07
C VAL A 16 11.00 -12.14 5.06
N TYR A 17 9.92 -12.87 5.27
CA TYR A 17 8.64 -12.62 4.63
C TYR A 17 7.79 -11.74 5.53
N LEU A 18 7.26 -10.66 4.97
CA LEU A 18 6.28 -9.79 5.61
C LEU A 18 4.90 -10.10 5.06
N SER A 19 3.94 -10.30 5.93
CA SER A 19 2.55 -10.58 5.58
C SER A 19 1.65 -9.64 6.36
N PRO A 20 1.18 -8.53 5.77
CA PRO A 20 0.30 -7.59 6.44
C PRO A 20 -1.05 -8.24 6.74
N ARG A 21 -1.57 -8.00 7.93
CA ARG A 21 -2.92 -8.41 8.29
C ARG A 21 -3.91 -7.34 7.88
N GLN A 22 -4.55 -7.55 6.77
CA GLN A 22 -5.64 -6.70 6.30
C GLN A 22 -6.98 -7.34 6.61
N ILE A 23 -8.03 -6.55 6.75
CA ILE A 23 -9.37 -7.07 6.98
C ILE A 23 -9.97 -7.53 5.66
N GLU A 24 -10.39 -8.79 5.62
CA GLU A 24 -11.19 -9.30 4.52
C GLU A 24 -12.68 -9.03 4.76
N SER A 25 -13.23 -8.09 4.01
CA SER A 25 -14.64 -7.68 4.15
C SER A 25 -15.62 -8.63 3.48
N LYS A 26 -15.16 -9.52 2.61
CA LYS A 26 -16.04 -10.41 1.83
C LYS A 26 -16.91 -11.29 2.72
N ASN A 27 -16.36 -11.76 3.84
CA ASN A 27 -17.03 -12.67 4.77
C ASN A 27 -17.93 -11.96 5.78
N ASN A 28 -17.83 -10.64 5.92
CA ASN A 28 -18.67 -9.88 6.84
C ASN A 28 -19.85 -9.28 6.07
N THR A 29 -21.08 -9.67 6.38
CA THR A 29 -22.29 -9.21 5.70
C THR A 29 -22.91 -7.97 6.33
N SER A 30 -22.60 -7.68 7.60
CA SER A 30 -23.16 -6.54 8.32
C SER A 30 -22.56 -5.22 7.84
N TYR A 31 -23.42 -4.30 7.38
CA TYR A 31 -23.02 -2.95 7.00
C TYR A 31 -22.36 -2.20 8.16
N ASN A 32 -22.96 -2.27 9.35
CA ASN A 32 -22.47 -1.55 10.53
C ASN A 32 -21.07 -2.04 10.93
N ASN A 33 -20.88 -3.35 11.00
CA ASN A 33 -19.59 -3.92 11.36
C ASN A 33 -18.50 -3.51 10.37
N LYS A 34 -18.81 -3.56 9.07
CA LYS A 34 -17.87 -3.16 8.01
C LYS A 34 -17.52 -1.68 8.04
N THR A 35 -18.46 -0.83 8.42
CA THR A 35 -18.32 0.62 8.29
C THR A 35 -17.76 1.26 9.56
N TYR A 36 -18.08 0.71 10.73
CA TYR A 36 -17.80 1.35 12.02
C TYR A 36 -16.93 0.53 12.96
N GLU A 37 -16.93 -0.79 12.87
CA GLU A 37 -16.24 -1.67 13.83
C GLU A 37 -14.94 -2.25 13.25
N TYR A 38 -15.02 -2.95 12.13
CA TYR A 38 -13.86 -3.56 11.48
C TYR A 38 -13.31 -2.63 10.42
N THR A 39 -12.67 -1.56 10.87
CA THR A 39 -12.25 -0.43 10.03
C THR A 39 -10.83 -0.57 9.52
N GLN A 40 -9.94 -1.29 10.22
CA GLN A 40 -8.52 -1.38 9.90
C GLN A 40 -7.96 -2.81 10.07
N GLY A 41 -6.92 -3.11 9.31
CA GLY A 41 -6.04 -4.23 9.58
C GLY A 41 -5.06 -3.94 10.72
N TYR A 42 -4.36 -4.97 11.22
CA TYR A 42 -3.50 -4.82 12.39
C TYR A 42 -2.20 -5.62 12.29
N GLY A 43 -1.11 -4.91 12.18
CA GLY A 43 0.24 -5.45 12.22
C GLY A 43 0.65 -6.28 11.00
N THR A 44 1.82 -6.82 11.10
CA THR A 44 2.45 -7.65 10.07
C THR A 44 3.01 -8.91 10.70
N VAL A 45 2.67 -10.05 10.15
CA VAL A 45 3.35 -11.30 10.49
C VAL A 45 4.68 -11.31 9.78
N VAL A 46 5.73 -11.63 10.49
CA VAL A 46 7.07 -11.76 9.94
C VAL A 46 7.59 -13.16 10.19
N THR A 47 8.04 -13.82 9.11
CA THR A 47 8.62 -15.15 9.17
C THR A 47 10.01 -15.13 8.56
N SER A 48 10.93 -15.95 9.08
CA SER A 48 12.26 -16.09 8.47
C SER A 48 12.15 -16.73 7.08
N ALA A 49 12.88 -16.20 6.10
CA ALA A 49 12.88 -16.75 4.75
C ALA A 49 13.78 -17.99 4.60
N ASN A 50 14.70 -18.21 5.54
CA ASN A 50 15.74 -19.25 5.45
C ASN A 50 15.83 -20.15 6.68
N LYS A 51 14.92 -20.02 7.65
CA LYS A 51 14.89 -20.85 8.85
C LYS A 51 13.55 -21.54 9.00
N THR A 52 13.59 -22.79 9.41
CA THR A 52 12.41 -23.58 9.78
C THR A 52 12.47 -23.95 11.27
N ASN A 53 11.33 -24.22 11.84
CA ASN A 53 11.23 -24.81 13.19
C ASN A 53 11.45 -26.33 13.14
N ASP A 54 11.47 -26.98 14.30
CA ASP A 54 11.69 -28.43 14.45
C ASP A 54 10.66 -29.28 13.69
N THR A 55 9.51 -28.74 13.34
CA THR A 55 8.45 -29.40 12.57
C THR A 55 8.53 -29.12 11.07
N GLY A 56 9.55 -28.42 10.60
CA GLY A 56 9.74 -28.08 9.18
C GLY A 56 8.91 -26.88 8.68
N ASN A 57 8.15 -26.22 9.55
CA ASN A 57 7.41 -25.00 9.21
C ASN A 57 8.31 -23.76 9.29
N MET A 58 7.95 -22.70 8.59
CA MET A 58 8.66 -21.42 8.68
C MET A 58 8.73 -20.91 10.11
N GLN A 59 9.89 -20.44 10.52
CA GLN A 59 10.08 -19.87 11.85
C GLN A 59 9.49 -18.45 11.88
N TYR A 60 8.57 -18.21 12.83
CA TYR A 60 8.05 -16.88 13.10
C TYR A 60 9.11 -16.01 13.77
N VAL A 61 9.26 -14.79 13.27
CA VAL A 61 10.04 -13.71 13.89
C VAL A 61 9.14 -12.86 14.77
N GLN A 62 7.92 -12.58 14.28
CA GLN A 62 6.87 -11.94 15.05
C GLN A 62 5.49 -12.31 14.48
N LYS A 63 4.55 -12.56 15.38
CA LYS A 63 3.16 -12.93 15.03
C LYS A 63 2.11 -12.43 16.01
N SER A 64 2.51 -12.03 17.21
CA SER A 64 1.58 -11.62 18.26
C SER A 64 0.91 -10.28 17.91
N PHE A 65 -0.33 -10.12 18.34
CA PHE A 65 -1.05 -8.86 18.15
C PHE A 65 -0.62 -7.79 19.16
N ASP A 66 -0.29 -8.22 20.37
CA ASP A 66 0.13 -7.32 21.46
C ASP A 66 1.59 -6.83 21.34
N GLY A 67 2.30 -7.33 20.32
CA GLY A 67 3.70 -7.00 20.10
C GLY A 67 4.69 -7.68 21.05
N SER A 68 4.24 -8.64 21.87
CA SER A 68 5.08 -9.31 22.88
C SER A 68 6.26 -10.09 22.26
N ASP A 69 6.13 -10.51 21.01
CA ASP A 69 7.17 -11.24 20.28
C ASP A 69 7.86 -10.38 19.19
N ASN A 70 7.64 -9.08 19.17
CA ASN A 70 8.19 -8.21 18.14
C ASN A 70 9.72 -8.10 18.23
N GLN A 71 10.40 -8.58 17.20
CA GLN A 71 11.85 -8.38 16.98
C GLN A 71 12.14 -7.21 16.05
N ILE A 72 11.15 -6.77 15.28
CA ILE A 72 11.17 -5.53 14.52
C ILE A 72 10.22 -4.56 15.25
N ASN A 73 10.71 -3.38 15.56
CA ASN A 73 9.92 -2.35 16.26
C ASN A 73 8.71 -1.94 15.42
N VAL A 74 7.49 -2.07 15.95
CA VAL A 74 6.25 -1.60 15.32
C VAL A 74 5.48 -0.76 16.33
N THR A 75 5.54 0.55 16.18
CA THR A 75 4.85 1.53 17.06
C THR A 75 3.44 1.86 16.57
N GLN A 76 3.22 1.80 15.26
CA GLN A 76 1.90 2.01 14.66
C GLN A 76 1.51 0.82 13.78
N PRO A 77 0.84 -0.20 14.37
CA PRO A 77 0.51 -1.43 13.65
C PRO A 77 -0.76 -1.36 12.79
N ARG A 78 -1.55 -0.29 12.90
CA ARG A 78 -2.86 -0.19 12.26
C ARG A 78 -2.76 0.14 10.79
N ILE A 79 -3.53 -0.59 9.96
CA ILE A 79 -3.52 -0.47 8.50
C ILE A 79 -4.92 -0.02 8.05
N TYR A 80 -5.12 1.28 7.95
CA TYR A 80 -6.35 1.87 7.39
C TYR A 80 -6.30 1.95 5.86
N PHE A 81 -5.11 2.05 5.30
CA PHE A 81 -4.85 2.13 3.86
C PHE A 81 -4.01 0.93 3.44
N GLY A 82 -4.54 0.12 2.52
CA GLY A 82 -3.94 -1.14 2.09
C GLY A 82 -4.39 -1.55 0.70
N LEU A 83 -4.24 -2.84 0.38
CA LEU A 83 -4.53 -3.39 -0.96
C LEU A 83 -5.96 -3.93 -1.10
N ASP A 84 -6.54 -4.45 -0.01
CA ASP A 84 -7.71 -5.33 -0.12
C ASP A 84 -9.05 -4.59 -0.08
N GLU A 85 -9.10 -3.34 0.39
CA GLU A 85 -10.36 -2.65 0.59
C GLU A 85 -10.37 -1.19 0.14
N ASN A 86 -11.41 -0.83 -0.62
CA ASN A 86 -11.64 0.54 -1.06
C ASN A 86 -12.96 1.15 -0.57
N ARG A 87 -13.71 0.45 0.25
CA ARG A 87 -14.97 0.99 0.75
C ARG A 87 -14.76 2.12 1.75
N PRO A 88 -15.69 3.09 1.81
CA PRO A 88 -15.71 4.08 2.86
C PRO A 88 -15.89 3.45 4.25
N ILE A 89 -15.18 4.00 5.23
CA ILE A 89 -15.37 3.69 6.65
C ILE A 89 -15.59 4.98 7.43
N VAL A 90 -16.18 4.84 8.58
CA VAL A 90 -16.40 5.93 9.52
C VAL A 90 -15.65 5.61 10.81
N THR A 91 -14.69 6.43 11.15
CA THR A 91 -13.96 6.36 12.41
C THR A 91 -14.56 7.32 13.45
N ASN A 92 -14.29 7.05 14.72
CA ASN A 92 -14.76 7.90 15.84
C ASN A 92 -16.30 8.09 15.83
N SER A 93 -17.03 7.02 15.60
CA SER A 93 -18.48 7.04 15.64
C SER A 93 -19.00 7.09 17.08
N LYS A 94 -20.21 7.66 17.30
CA LYS A 94 -20.76 7.88 18.63
C LYS A 94 -21.03 6.57 19.40
N ASP A 95 -21.60 5.60 18.72
CA ASP A 95 -22.19 4.42 19.36
C ASP A 95 -21.41 3.12 19.05
N LYS A 96 -20.29 3.22 18.33
CA LYS A 96 -19.48 2.08 17.87
C LYS A 96 -18.01 2.35 18.10
N SER A 97 -17.38 1.38 18.74
CA SER A 97 -15.91 1.38 18.92
C SER A 97 -15.25 0.59 17.79
N GLU A 98 -14.13 1.08 17.31
CA GLU A 98 -13.33 0.37 16.32
C GLU A 98 -12.64 -0.82 16.98
N PHE A 99 -12.84 -2.01 16.42
CA PHE A 99 -12.12 -3.21 16.83
C PHE A 99 -10.65 -3.07 16.43
N ASP A 100 -9.76 -3.34 17.37
CA ASP A 100 -8.31 -3.28 17.13
C ASP A 100 -7.73 -4.70 16.96
N TYR A 101 -7.67 -5.46 18.02
CA TYR A 101 -7.24 -6.85 18.00
C TYR A 101 -7.82 -7.65 19.18
N PRO A 102 -7.86 -8.99 19.10
CA PRO A 102 -8.31 -9.83 20.22
C PRO A 102 -7.24 -9.86 21.32
N LYS A 103 -7.61 -9.50 22.55
CA LYS A 103 -6.75 -9.64 23.73
C LYS A 103 -6.83 -11.03 24.34
N SER A 104 -8.04 -11.61 24.35
CA SER A 104 -8.34 -12.96 24.82
C SER A 104 -9.53 -13.52 24.02
N GLU A 105 -10.01 -14.70 24.38
CA GLU A 105 -11.23 -15.29 23.77
C GLU A 105 -12.49 -14.43 23.97
N THR A 106 -12.53 -13.61 25.01
CA THR A 106 -13.70 -12.82 25.40
C THR A 106 -13.48 -11.31 25.35
N GLU A 107 -12.24 -10.86 25.28
CA GLU A 107 -11.88 -9.44 25.32
C GLU A 107 -11.22 -8.98 24.03
N THR A 108 -11.60 -7.79 23.58
CA THR A 108 -11.04 -7.12 22.40
C THR A 108 -10.42 -5.78 22.76
N ALA A 109 -9.32 -5.42 22.12
CA ALA A 109 -8.81 -4.07 22.14
C ALA A 109 -9.69 -3.18 21.24
N GLN A 110 -9.83 -1.93 21.63
CA GLN A 110 -10.55 -0.92 20.87
C GLN A 110 -9.60 0.21 20.49
N ASN A 111 -9.88 0.87 19.38
CA ASN A 111 -9.12 2.00 18.90
C ASN A 111 -9.98 3.24 18.71
N THR A 112 -9.32 4.38 18.79
CA THR A 112 -9.85 5.68 18.40
C THR A 112 -8.87 6.27 17.38
N TYR A 113 -9.34 6.54 16.18
CA TYR A 113 -8.50 7.04 15.10
C TYR A 113 -8.11 8.51 15.32
N ASP A 114 -6.82 8.79 15.38
CA ASP A 114 -6.24 10.12 15.53
C ASP A 114 -5.45 10.61 14.31
N GLY A 115 -5.40 9.78 13.24
CA GLY A 115 -4.69 10.09 12.00
C GLY A 115 -5.21 11.33 11.28
N LYS A 116 -4.42 11.84 10.35
CA LYS A 116 -4.71 13.06 9.59
C LYS A 116 -5.78 12.88 8.52
N ALA A 117 -5.93 11.66 7.98
CA ALA A 117 -6.90 11.38 6.93
C ALA A 117 -8.34 11.45 7.43
N GLY A 118 -9.22 11.55 6.46
CA GLY A 118 -10.67 11.54 6.68
C GLY A 118 -11.30 12.92 6.57
N LEU A 119 -12.54 12.90 6.14
CA LEU A 119 -13.36 14.08 5.99
C LEU A 119 -14.26 14.21 7.21
N GLN A 120 -14.19 15.34 7.89
CA GLN A 120 -15.22 15.78 8.82
C GLN A 120 -16.35 16.39 7.99
N THR A 121 -17.58 15.87 8.15
CA THR A 121 -18.66 16.18 7.24
C THR A 121 -19.90 16.70 7.99
N ASN A 122 -20.55 17.68 7.39
CA ASN A 122 -21.91 18.07 7.75
C ASN A 122 -22.94 17.15 7.04
N PHE A 123 -24.23 17.38 7.25
CA PHE A 123 -25.29 16.55 6.65
C PHE A 123 -25.30 16.62 5.12
N LEU A 124 -25.09 17.81 4.53
CA LEU A 124 -25.06 17.97 3.07
C LEU A 124 -23.88 17.24 2.44
N ASP A 125 -22.70 17.35 3.04
CA ASP A 125 -21.52 16.63 2.57
C ASP A 125 -21.75 15.11 2.61
N ARG A 126 -22.38 14.61 3.68
CA ARG A 126 -22.73 13.18 3.81
C ARG A 126 -23.74 12.72 2.75
N LEU A 127 -24.69 13.58 2.40
CA LEU A 127 -25.66 13.29 1.36
C LEU A 127 -24.98 13.17 -0.01
N VAL A 128 -24.09 14.12 -0.34
CA VAL A 128 -23.29 14.09 -1.57
C VAL A 128 -22.41 12.84 -1.62
N LEU A 129 -21.73 12.51 -0.52
CA LEU A 129 -20.92 11.30 -0.41
C LEU A 129 -21.78 10.04 -0.55
N GLY A 130 -22.96 9.98 0.07
CA GLY A 130 -23.88 8.86 -0.04
C GLY A 130 -24.34 8.60 -1.48
N ILE A 131 -24.59 9.66 -2.25
CA ILE A 131 -24.93 9.57 -3.67
C ILE A 131 -23.73 9.07 -4.48
N ARG A 132 -22.55 9.67 -4.25
CA ARG A 132 -21.28 9.28 -4.93
C ARG A 132 -20.95 7.81 -4.70
N GLU A 133 -20.98 7.35 -3.45
CA GLU A 133 -20.64 5.98 -3.05
C GLU A 133 -21.79 4.99 -3.26
N LYS A 134 -22.93 5.46 -3.80
CA LYS A 134 -24.18 4.68 -3.96
C LYS A 134 -24.66 4.03 -2.66
N ASN A 135 -24.43 4.73 -1.55
CA ASN A 135 -24.73 4.24 -0.20
C ASN A 135 -25.24 5.37 0.70
N LEU A 136 -26.55 5.52 0.73
CA LEU A 136 -27.22 6.56 1.53
C LEU A 136 -27.19 6.30 3.05
N ASN A 137 -26.78 5.11 3.50
CA ASN A 137 -26.68 4.83 4.93
C ASN A 137 -25.68 5.76 5.64
N ILE A 138 -24.61 6.19 4.96
CA ILE A 138 -23.67 7.18 5.52
C ILE A 138 -24.36 8.53 5.76
N ALA A 139 -25.26 8.95 4.84
CA ALA A 139 -25.94 10.22 4.93
C ALA A 139 -26.90 10.27 6.12
N PHE A 140 -27.65 9.20 6.35
CA PHE A 140 -28.72 9.16 7.35
C PHE A 140 -28.32 8.50 8.68
N SER A 141 -27.05 8.11 8.84
CA SER A 141 -26.58 7.49 10.08
C SER A 141 -26.53 8.49 11.24
N SER A 142 -27.16 8.14 12.35
CA SER A 142 -27.08 8.87 13.62
C SER A 142 -25.75 8.67 14.35
N SER A 143 -24.98 7.63 13.97
CA SER A 143 -23.69 7.32 14.56
C SER A 143 -22.58 8.26 14.09
N VAL A 144 -22.79 9.01 13.00
CA VAL A 144 -21.82 9.98 12.48
C VAL A 144 -22.01 11.33 13.15
N THR A 145 -21.02 11.79 13.89
CA THR A 145 -20.99 13.05 14.62
C THR A 145 -19.99 14.04 13.98
N LYS A 146 -19.80 15.20 14.62
CA LYS A 146 -18.82 16.20 14.20
C LYS A 146 -17.37 15.71 14.37
N ASP A 147 -17.15 14.79 15.31
CA ASP A 147 -15.82 14.24 15.62
C ASP A 147 -15.49 13.02 14.75
N SER A 148 -16.51 12.50 14.05
CA SER A 148 -16.32 11.37 13.14
C SER A 148 -15.59 11.80 11.88
N LYS A 149 -14.72 10.91 11.37
CA LYS A 149 -14.02 11.08 10.10
C LYS A 149 -14.44 9.99 9.12
N ILE A 150 -14.73 10.36 7.89
CA ILE A 150 -15.03 9.42 6.81
C ILE A 150 -13.78 9.22 5.97
N LEU A 151 -13.20 8.02 6.01
CA LEU A 151 -12.04 7.66 5.21
C LEU A 151 -12.47 7.07 3.88
N LEU A 152 -11.90 7.63 2.80
CA LEU A 152 -12.21 7.29 1.41
C LEU A 152 -10.94 6.89 0.66
N ASN A 153 -11.11 6.19 -0.47
CA ASN A 153 -10.00 5.78 -1.35
C ASN A 153 -8.91 5.06 -0.56
N ARG A 154 -9.29 4.02 0.16
CA ARG A 154 -8.40 3.31 1.08
C ARG A 154 -7.48 2.31 0.37
N ASN A 155 -7.88 1.82 -0.81
CA ASN A 155 -6.97 1.06 -1.65
C ASN A 155 -5.84 1.96 -2.14
N ILE A 156 -4.61 1.59 -1.83
CA ILE A 156 -3.43 2.43 -2.07
C ILE A 156 -3.13 2.60 -3.56
N LEU A 157 -3.37 1.58 -4.39
CA LEU A 157 -3.17 1.68 -5.84
C LEU A 157 -4.17 2.65 -6.47
N GLU A 158 -5.46 2.49 -6.17
CA GLU A 158 -6.47 3.42 -6.65
C GLU A 158 -6.25 4.85 -6.12
N ARG A 159 -5.74 4.96 -4.88
CA ARG A 159 -5.42 6.24 -4.27
C ARG A 159 -4.33 6.98 -5.04
N VAL A 160 -3.21 6.33 -5.33
CA VAL A 160 -2.11 6.95 -6.07
C VAL A 160 -2.48 7.25 -7.51
N GLU A 161 -3.25 6.37 -8.18
CA GLU A 161 -3.78 6.61 -9.52
C GLU A 161 -4.71 7.82 -9.57
N LYS A 162 -5.52 8.06 -8.53
CA LYS A 162 -6.38 9.26 -8.44
C LYS A 162 -5.60 10.53 -8.20
N VAL A 163 -4.46 10.47 -7.51
CA VAL A 163 -3.60 11.63 -7.27
C VAL A 163 -2.82 11.99 -8.54
N PHE A 164 -2.22 10.98 -9.19
CA PHE A 164 -1.44 11.21 -10.40
C PHE A 164 -1.65 10.07 -11.42
N PRO A 165 -2.60 10.22 -12.38
CA PRO A 165 -2.99 9.14 -13.30
C PRO A 165 -2.09 8.99 -14.53
N TYR A 166 -1.03 9.78 -14.68
CA TYR A 166 -0.27 9.92 -15.94
C TYR A 166 0.89 8.95 -16.09
N ILE A 167 1.15 8.11 -15.07
CA ILE A 167 2.17 7.07 -15.12
C ILE A 167 1.56 5.69 -14.84
N ILE A 168 2.32 4.63 -15.10
CA ILE A 168 1.91 3.27 -14.76
C ILE A 168 2.44 2.93 -13.37
N TYR A 169 1.62 2.34 -12.53
CA TYR A 169 2.01 1.83 -11.21
C TYR A 169 2.14 0.32 -11.22
N ASP A 170 3.14 -0.19 -10.49
CA ASP A 170 3.27 -1.62 -10.26
C ASP A 170 2.07 -2.15 -9.47
N LYS A 171 1.59 -3.33 -9.85
CA LYS A 171 0.44 -3.97 -9.21
C LYS A 171 0.82 -4.74 -7.93
N ASN A 172 2.11 -4.86 -7.66
CA ASN A 172 2.68 -5.55 -6.52
C ASN A 172 3.39 -4.58 -5.55
N PRO A 173 2.66 -3.68 -4.87
CA PRO A 173 3.25 -2.86 -3.81
C PRO A 173 3.81 -3.73 -2.71
N TYR A 174 4.86 -3.26 -2.06
CA TYR A 174 5.43 -3.95 -0.92
C TYR A 174 5.44 -3.09 0.34
N GLN A 175 5.39 -3.76 1.47
CA GLN A 175 5.35 -3.14 2.77
C GLN A 175 6.76 -2.95 3.32
N VAL A 176 6.97 -1.82 3.98
CA VAL A 176 8.19 -1.53 4.75
C VAL A 176 7.78 -1.11 6.16
N ILE A 177 8.44 -1.68 7.16
CA ILE A 177 8.39 -1.23 8.55
C ILE A 177 9.57 -0.29 8.74
N THR A 178 9.30 0.98 9.04
CA THR A 178 10.33 2.01 9.21
C THR A 178 11.06 1.86 10.55
N GLU A 179 12.21 2.51 10.72
CA GLU A 179 12.94 2.55 12.01
C GLU A 179 12.10 3.17 13.14
N GLU A 180 11.20 4.11 12.79
CA GLU A 180 10.23 4.68 13.74
C GLU A 180 9.11 3.70 14.12
N GLY A 181 9.02 2.54 13.47
CA GLY A 181 7.99 1.53 13.70
C GLY A 181 6.66 1.81 13.00
N LYS A 182 6.64 2.65 11.97
CA LYS A 182 5.48 2.86 11.11
C LYS A 182 5.47 1.85 9.98
N ILE A 183 4.28 1.53 9.51
CA ILE A 183 4.08 0.68 8.33
C ILE A 183 3.81 1.58 7.14
N VAL A 184 4.60 1.44 6.10
CA VAL A 184 4.41 2.16 4.83
C VAL A 184 4.38 1.19 3.65
N TRP A 185 3.72 1.59 2.59
CA TRP A 185 3.69 0.88 1.32
C TRP A 185 4.59 1.59 0.32
N VAL A 186 5.38 0.82 -0.39
CA VAL A 186 6.20 1.32 -1.51
C VAL A 186 5.62 0.80 -2.81
N ILE A 187 5.40 1.71 -3.75
CA ILE A 187 4.82 1.42 -5.06
C ILE A 187 5.77 1.94 -6.13
N ASP A 188 6.13 1.08 -7.06
CA ASP A 188 6.90 1.47 -8.22
C ASP A 188 6.05 2.20 -9.26
N GLY A 189 6.54 3.32 -9.77
CA GLY A 189 5.93 4.09 -10.83
C GLY A 189 6.80 4.15 -12.08
N TYR A 190 6.16 3.97 -13.25
CA TYR A 190 6.84 3.88 -14.54
C TYR A 190 6.37 4.99 -15.47
N THR A 191 7.30 5.74 -16.01
CA THR A 191 7.08 6.56 -17.19
C THR A 191 7.15 5.70 -18.44
N THR A 192 6.28 5.95 -19.39
CA THR A 192 6.18 5.16 -20.62
C THR A 192 5.95 6.01 -21.86
N ALA A 193 6.38 5.50 -23.01
CA ALA A 193 6.06 6.05 -24.31
C ALA A 193 5.97 4.94 -25.38
N SER A 194 5.26 5.24 -26.47
CA SER A 194 5.08 4.31 -27.60
C SER A 194 5.73 4.80 -28.89
N LYS A 195 6.45 5.92 -28.83
CA LYS A 195 7.03 6.57 -30.03
C LYS A 195 8.53 6.85 -29.88
N TYR A 196 9.23 6.06 -29.05
CA TYR A 196 10.68 6.18 -28.92
C TYR A 196 11.35 5.65 -30.19
N PRO A 197 12.23 6.41 -30.86
CA PRO A 197 12.82 5.98 -32.11
C PRO A 197 13.75 4.78 -31.92
N TYR A 198 13.77 3.90 -32.91
CA TYR A 198 14.66 2.72 -32.99
C TYR A 198 14.55 1.71 -31.83
N SER A 199 13.44 1.74 -31.09
CA SER A 199 13.21 0.82 -29.96
C SER A 199 12.13 -0.20 -30.30
N GLN A 200 12.34 -1.45 -29.86
CA GLN A 200 11.41 -2.56 -30.06
C GLN A 200 10.10 -2.34 -29.28
N MET A 201 8.98 -2.57 -29.96
CA MET A 201 7.67 -2.53 -29.32
C MET A 201 7.45 -3.75 -28.44
N SER A 202 7.00 -3.49 -27.21
CA SER A 202 6.46 -4.49 -26.28
C SER A 202 4.96 -4.29 -26.10
N VAL A 203 4.26 -5.38 -25.78
CA VAL A 203 2.83 -5.33 -25.46
C VAL A 203 2.70 -5.61 -23.96
N ILE A 204 2.09 -4.71 -23.27
CA ILE A 204 1.73 -4.86 -21.86
C ILE A 204 0.21 -4.96 -21.72
N GLU A 205 -0.25 -5.59 -20.64
CA GLU A 205 -1.65 -5.60 -20.27
C GLU A 205 -1.89 -4.66 -19.08
N ARG A 206 -2.76 -3.66 -19.28
CA ARG A 206 -3.16 -2.70 -18.27
C ARG A 206 -4.68 -2.63 -18.21
N ASN A 207 -5.24 -2.90 -17.01
CA ASN A 207 -6.69 -2.84 -16.75
C ASN A 207 -7.55 -3.57 -17.81
N GLY A 208 -7.09 -4.77 -18.22
CA GLY A 208 -7.75 -5.58 -19.25
C GLY A 208 -7.57 -5.08 -20.69
N THR A 209 -6.78 -4.03 -20.89
CA THR A 209 -6.48 -3.47 -22.22
C THR A 209 -5.02 -3.74 -22.58
N ARG A 210 -4.78 -4.15 -23.83
CA ARG A 210 -3.42 -4.32 -24.35
C ARG A 210 -2.90 -2.99 -24.87
N GLU A 211 -1.83 -2.51 -24.25
CA GLU A 211 -1.12 -1.28 -24.63
C GLU A 211 0.23 -1.63 -25.28
N ARG A 212 0.62 -0.89 -26.30
CA ARG A 212 1.92 -1.02 -26.96
C ARG A 212 2.83 0.10 -26.50
N LEU A 213 4.00 -0.25 -25.99
CA LEU A 213 5.01 0.71 -25.59
C LEU A 213 6.41 0.25 -26.03
N ASN A 214 7.31 1.19 -26.19
CA ASN A 214 8.71 0.93 -26.52
C ASN A 214 9.69 1.79 -25.71
N TYR A 215 9.17 2.42 -24.65
CA TYR A 215 9.96 3.11 -23.64
C TYR A 215 9.29 2.88 -22.29
N ILE A 216 10.07 2.47 -21.30
CA ILE A 216 9.66 2.33 -19.91
C ILE A 216 10.83 2.60 -18.99
N ARG A 217 10.62 3.40 -17.94
CA ARG A 217 11.59 3.65 -16.87
C ARG A 217 10.92 3.63 -15.51
N ASN A 218 11.57 3.05 -14.53
CA ASN A 218 11.16 3.11 -13.12
C ASN A 218 11.69 4.42 -12.50
N SER A 219 11.07 5.53 -12.86
CA SER A 219 11.53 6.86 -12.48
C SER A 219 10.91 7.39 -11.20
N VAL A 220 9.90 6.68 -10.65
CA VAL A 220 9.16 7.12 -9.48
C VAL A 220 9.03 6.00 -8.46
N LYS A 221 9.26 6.32 -7.20
CA LYS A 221 8.83 5.54 -6.04
C LYS A 221 7.75 6.33 -5.31
N VAL A 222 6.64 5.67 -5.01
CA VAL A 222 5.55 6.27 -4.23
C VAL A 222 5.50 5.60 -2.88
N ILE A 223 5.52 6.41 -1.83
CA ILE A 223 5.43 5.94 -0.44
C ILE A 223 4.09 6.36 0.12
N VAL A 224 3.30 5.38 0.59
CA VAL A 224 1.98 5.60 1.18
C VAL A 224 2.02 5.14 2.64
N ASP A 225 1.69 6.03 3.54
CA ASP A 225 1.53 5.69 4.97
C ASP A 225 0.27 4.84 5.15
N SER A 226 0.39 3.69 5.81
CA SER A 226 -0.71 2.75 6.00
C SER A 226 -1.73 3.22 7.04
N TYR A 227 -1.37 4.13 7.94
CA TYR A 227 -2.23 4.65 8.99
C TYR A 227 -3.05 5.86 8.53
N ASP A 228 -2.39 6.88 7.97
CA ASP A 228 -3.06 8.13 7.59
C ASP A 228 -3.22 8.32 6.07
N GLY A 229 -2.71 7.40 5.27
CA GLY A 229 -2.87 7.43 3.81
C GLY A 229 -2.15 8.57 3.11
N THR A 230 -1.18 9.22 3.75
CA THR A 230 -0.34 10.24 3.12
C THR A 230 0.44 9.63 1.96
N VAL A 231 0.41 10.29 0.81
CA VAL A 231 1.08 9.85 -0.43
C VAL A 231 2.21 10.79 -0.74
N ASN A 232 3.42 10.25 -0.89
CA ASN A 232 4.60 10.98 -1.32
C ASN A 232 5.18 10.37 -2.60
N PHE A 233 5.38 11.19 -3.62
CA PHE A 233 6.00 10.78 -4.88
C PHE A 233 7.46 11.23 -4.91
N TYR A 234 8.38 10.29 -5.14
CA TYR A 234 9.81 10.55 -5.22
C TYR A 234 10.34 10.22 -6.60
N ILE A 235 11.03 11.17 -7.22
CA ILE A 235 11.75 10.95 -8.47
C ILE A 235 13.06 10.26 -8.15
N THR A 236 13.24 9.04 -8.65
CA THR A 236 14.44 8.22 -8.44
C THR A 236 15.40 8.28 -9.62
N ASP A 237 14.94 8.73 -10.78
CA ASP A 237 15.73 8.90 -11.99
C ASP A 237 15.52 10.30 -12.61
N THR A 238 16.40 11.22 -12.28
CA THR A 238 16.37 12.61 -12.80
C THR A 238 16.85 12.72 -14.25
N THR A 239 17.34 11.63 -14.83
CA THR A 239 17.73 11.61 -16.27
C THR A 239 16.55 11.29 -17.19
N ASP A 240 15.41 10.91 -16.63
CA ASP A 240 14.19 10.65 -17.39
C ASP A 240 13.49 11.98 -17.76
N PRO A 241 13.45 12.37 -19.05
CA PRO A 241 12.87 13.64 -19.46
C PRO A 241 11.36 13.70 -19.22
N ILE A 242 10.66 12.57 -19.20
CA ILE A 242 9.21 12.53 -19.00
C ILE A 242 8.85 12.92 -17.57
N ILE A 243 9.50 12.33 -16.59
CA ILE A 243 9.19 12.64 -15.19
C ILE A 243 9.66 14.05 -14.83
N MET A 244 10.77 14.51 -15.41
CA MET A 244 11.24 15.87 -15.19
C MET A 244 10.29 16.91 -15.76
N ALA A 245 9.69 16.67 -16.93
CA ALA A 245 8.62 17.53 -17.47
C ALA A 245 7.38 17.55 -16.56
N TYR A 246 6.99 16.39 -16.00
CA TYR A 246 5.90 16.38 -15.03
C TYR A 246 6.24 17.13 -13.74
N LYS A 247 7.48 17.06 -13.27
CA LYS A 247 7.92 17.84 -12.11
C LYS A 247 7.81 19.35 -12.36
N GLU A 248 8.11 19.82 -13.55
CA GLU A 248 7.93 21.25 -13.91
C GLU A 248 6.47 21.67 -13.90
N ILE A 249 5.56 20.79 -14.35
CA ILE A 249 4.11 21.05 -14.35
C ILE A 249 3.52 20.98 -12.93
N TYR A 250 3.99 20.05 -12.11
CA TYR A 250 3.49 19.78 -10.76
C TYR A 250 4.63 19.85 -9.72
N PRO A 251 5.22 21.03 -9.47
CA PRO A 251 6.45 21.17 -8.69
C PRO A 251 6.31 20.72 -7.22
N GLU A 252 5.12 20.86 -6.64
CA GLU A 252 4.86 20.48 -5.25
C GLU A 252 4.52 18.99 -5.06
N LEU A 253 4.20 18.28 -6.15
CA LEU A 253 3.81 16.88 -6.07
C LEU A 253 5.02 15.96 -5.89
N PHE A 254 6.12 16.28 -6.57
CA PHE A 254 7.28 15.41 -6.65
C PHE A 254 8.43 15.90 -5.79
N LYS A 255 8.91 15.03 -4.93
CA LYS A 255 10.15 15.16 -4.17
C LYS A 255 11.30 14.51 -4.93
N LEU A 256 12.53 14.87 -4.58
CA LEU A 256 13.71 14.24 -5.15
C LEU A 256 14.14 13.00 -4.35
N LYS A 257 14.96 12.16 -4.96
CA LYS A 257 15.47 10.92 -4.36
C LYS A 257 16.17 11.16 -3.01
N GLU A 258 16.87 12.27 -2.88
CA GLU A 258 17.61 12.66 -1.70
C GLU A 258 16.71 12.96 -0.48
N GLU A 259 15.42 13.18 -0.73
CA GLU A 259 14.41 13.41 0.31
C GLU A 259 13.76 12.10 0.81
N ILE A 260 14.09 10.95 0.21
CA ILE A 260 13.60 9.65 0.67
C ILE A 260 14.26 9.32 2.01
N PRO A 261 13.49 8.98 3.07
CA PRO A 261 14.08 8.46 4.29
C PRO A 261 14.96 7.25 4.03
N GLN A 262 16.19 7.28 4.55
CA GLN A 262 17.20 6.26 4.23
C GLN A 262 16.80 4.87 4.69
N ASP A 263 16.09 4.76 5.81
CA ASP A 263 15.56 3.51 6.32
C ASP A 263 14.58 2.86 5.32
N ILE A 264 13.73 3.65 4.66
CA ILE A 264 12.83 3.15 3.61
C ILE A 264 13.62 2.81 2.34
N ALA A 265 14.57 3.66 1.95
CA ALA A 265 15.37 3.45 0.75
C ALA A 265 16.20 2.14 0.81
N ASN A 266 16.66 1.74 1.98
CA ASN A 266 17.39 0.49 2.23
C ASN A 266 16.56 -0.77 1.93
N HIS A 267 15.24 -0.66 1.88
CA HIS A 267 14.32 -1.75 1.58
C HIS A 267 13.83 -1.78 0.13
N PHE A 268 14.34 -0.89 -0.74
CA PHE A 268 13.94 -0.89 -2.14
C PHE A 268 14.36 -2.19 -2.82
N VAL A 269 13.40 -2.78 -3.53
CA VAL A 269 13.60 -3.98 -4.34
C VAL A 269 13.57 -3.64 -5.82
N TYR A 270 14.16 -4.51 -6.64
CA TYR A 270 14.07 -4.35 -8.09
C TYR A 270 12.64 -4.63 -8.55
N PRO A 271 12.02 -3.75 -9.38
CA PRO A 271 10.62 -3.86 -9.76
C PRO A 271 10.36 -5.10 -10.61
N GLU A 272 9.45 -5.96 -10.17
CA GLU A 272 9.12 -7.22 -10.85
C GLU A 272 8.58 -6.99 -12.27
N PHE A 273 7.71 -5.99 -12.45
CA PHE A 273 7.15 -5.67 -13.75
C PHE A 273 8.24 -5.29 -14.77
N LEU A 274 9.18 -4.44 -14.38
CA LEU A 274 10.31 -4.08 -15.24
C LEU A 274 11.22 -5.27 -15.52
N TYR A 275 11.50 -6.07 -14.50
CA TYR A 275 12.29 -7.30 -14.64
C TYR A 275 11.66 -8.24 -15.68
N ASN A 276 10.36 -8.47 -15.61
CA ASN A 276 9.66 -9.36 -16.56
C ASN A 276 9.74 -8.85 -18.00
N ILE A 277 9.63 -7.54 -18.22
CA ILE A 277 9.82 -6.94 -19.56
C ILE A 277 11.24 -7.17 -20.06
N GLN A 278 12.25 -6.93 -19.21
CA GLN A 278 13.65 -7.11 -19.55
C GLN A 278 13.99 -8.58 -19.83
N ALA A 279 13.49 -9.51 -19.00
CA ALA A 279 13.68 -10.94 -19.19
C ALA A 279 13.09 -11.42 -20.53
N ASN A 280 11.87 -10.97 -20.85
CA ASN A 280 11.25 -11.28 -22.14
C ASN A 280 12.02 -10.73 -23.34
N MET A 281 12.61 -9.52 -23.20
CA MET A 281 13.49 -8.98 -24.23
C MET A 281 14.78 -9.76 -24.38
N LEU A 282 15.40 -10.13 -23.26
CA LEU A 282 16.61 -10.94 -23.25
C LEU A 282 16.36 -12.30 -23.92
N GLU A 283 15.27 -12.98 -23.55
CA GLU A 283 14.87 -14.24 -24.16
C GLU A 283 14.71 -14.10 -25.68
N LYS A 284 14.02 -13.07 -26.14
CA LYS A 284 13.77 -12.81 -27.56
C LYS A 284 15.05 -12.63 -28.37
N TYR A 285 16.06 -11.97 -27.80
CA TYR A 285 17.28 -11.62 -28.53
C TYR A 285 18.43 -12.60 -28.34
N HIS A 286 18.42 -13.43 -27.29
CA HIS A 286 19.49 -14.33 -26.94
C HIS A 286 19.14 -15.82 -27.02
N ASN A 287 17.85 -16.16 -27.10
CA ASN A 287 17.47 -17.55 -27.39
C ASN A 287 17.66 -17.85 -28.88
N VAL A 288 18.73 -18.50 -29.21
CA VAL A 288 18.89 -19.17 -30.50
C VAL A 288 18.01 -20.42 -30.41
N LYS A 289 16.86 -20.44 -31.08
CA LYS A 289 16.14 -21.71 -31.30
C LYS A 289 17.10 -22.60 -32.07
N ALA A 290 17.56 -23.67 -31.44
CA ALA A 290 18.10 -24.81 -32.18
C ALA A 290 16.93 -25.41 -32.97
N ASP A 291 16.92 -25.20 -34.28
CA ASP A 291 16.06 -25.92 -35.20
C ASP A 291 16.43 -27.42 -35.19
#